data_28db6c0023a1f161a4ce4dccc2d23b3d
#
_entry.id   28db6c0023a1f161a4ce4dccc2d23b3d
#
_cell.length_a   1.000
_cell.length_b   1.000
_cell.length_c   1.000
_cell.angle_alpha   90.00
_cell.angle_beta   90.00
_cell.angle_gamma   90.00
#
_symmetry.space_group_name_H-M   'P 1'
#
loop_
_entity.id
_entity.type
_entity.pdbx_description
1 polymer ?
#
loop_
_entity_poly.entity_id
_entity_poly.type
_entity_poly.pdbx_seq_one_letter_code
_entity_poly.pdbx_strand_id
1 'polypeptide(L)'
;MKDNKSASLFQKEQVMESLKQSFVKLNPRVMIKNPIMFTVEVVTVVMLIVCFLSLGTSEYGAFGYNLLVFIILFVTLLFANFAEAIAEARGKAQADSLRKTREETPAKVLVDGKIHTVSSSRLKKGDYFICEAVSVSYTHL
;
A
#
# COMPACT_ATOMS: atom_id res chain seq x y z
N MET A 1 11.38 30.00 7.06
CA MET A 1 11.09 29.31 5.80
C MET A 1 11.01 27.83 6.13
N LYS A 2 9.80 27.30 6.37
CA LYS A 2 9.57 25.86 6.62
C LYS A 2 9.46 25.18 5.26
N ASP A 3 10.42 24.34 4.97
CA ASP A 3 10.48 23.56 3.74
C ASP A 3 9.21 22.73 3.53
N ASN A 4 8.51 23.06 2.46
CA ASN A 4 7.39 22.30 1.91
C ASN A 4 7.90 20.96 1.34
N LYS A 5 8.38 20.06 2.20
CA LYS A 5 8.81 18.69 1.82
C LYS A 5 7.66 17.69 1.69
N SER A 6 6.42 18.12 1.82
CA SER A 6 5.26 17.20 1.92
C SER A 6 4.49 16.96 0.63
N ALA A 7 4.96 17.45 -0.51
CA ALA A 7 4.21 17.31 -1.77
C ALA A 7 4.99 16.69 -2.92
N SER A 8 6.15 16.11 -2.71
CA SER A 8 6.79 15.32 -3.76
C SER A 8 6.10 13.96 -3.84
N LEU A 9 5.29 13.79 -4.88
CA LEU A 9 4.61 12.54 -5.23
C LEU A 9 5.58 11.34 -5.40
N PHE A 10 6.88 11.65 -5.50
CA PHE A 10 7.97 10.72 -5.65
C PHE A 10 9.11 11.08 -4.69
N GLN A 11 8.95 10.81 -3.41
CA GLN A 11 10.10 10.77 -2.53
C GLN A 11 11.00 9.62 -2.99
N LYS A 12 12.28 9.88 -3.24
CA LYS A 12 13.24 8.87 -3.74
C LYS A 12 13.20 7.58 -2.92
N GLU A 13 13.02 7.69 -1.61
CA GLU A 13 12.92 6.55 -0.70
C GLU A 13 11.67 5.70 -0.97
N GLN A 14 10.50 6.33 -1.16
CA GLN A 14 9.26 5.62 -1.48
C GLN A 14 9.31 4.94 -2.84
N VAL A 15 9.90 5.60 -3.84
CA VAL A 15 10.08 5.03 -5.18
C VAL A 15 11.01 3.82 -5.13
N MET A 16 12.13 3.93 -4.42
CA MET A 16 13.10 2.84 -4.29
C MET A 16 12.50 1.65 -3.52
N GLU A 17 11.77 1.92 -2.44
CA GLU A 17 11.09 0.87 -1.68
C GLU A 17 9.96 0.22 -2.50
N SER A 18 9.17 0.99 -3.22
CA SER A 18 8.13 0.46 -4.12
C SER A 18 8.71 -0.37 -5.25
N LEU A 19 9.85 0.03 -5.80
CA LEU A 19 10.57 -0.75 -6.80
C LEU A 19 11.06 -2.09 -6.23
N LYS A 20 11.63 -2.07 -5.03
CA LYS A 20 12.04 -3.29 -4.33
C LYS A 20 10.84 -4.19 -4.03
N GLN A 21 9.74 -3.62 -3.57
CA GLN A 21 8.51 -4.36 -3.29
C GLN A 21 7.88 -4.94 -4.56
N SER A 22 8.00 -4.29 -5.73
CA SER A 22 7.50 -4.85 -6.99
C SER A 22 8.17 -6.16 -7.35
N PHE A 23 9.46 -6.32 -7.04
CA PHE A 23 10.17 -7.60 -7.20
C PHE A 23 9.76 -8.65 -6.14
N VAL A 24 9.55 -8.23 -4.90
CA VAL A 24 9.08 -9.13 -3.83
C VAL A 24 7.66 -9.62 -4.11
N LYS A 25 6.82 -8.78 -4.70
CA LYS A 25 5.45 -9.12 -5.11
C LYS A 25 5.37 -10.10 -6.28
N LEU A 26 6.45 -10.33 -7.03
CA LEU A 26 6.56 -11.43 -8.01
C LEU A 26 6.50 -12.82 -7.36
N ASN A 27 6.40 -12.90 -6.04
CA ASN A 27 6.18 -14.17 -5.36
C ASN A 27 4.72 -14.65 -5.55
N PRO A 28 4.45 -15.81 -6.16
CA PRO A 28 3.10 -16.28 -6.46
C PRO A 28 2.20 -16.42 -5.24
N ARG A 29 2.77 -16.62 -4.04
CA ARG A 29 2.01 -16.65 -2.78
C ARG A 29 1.41 -15.30 -2.40
N VAL A 30 2.03 -14.22 -2.81
CA VAL A 30 1.54 -12.84 -2.57
C VAL A 30 0.53 -12.48 -3.66
N MET A 31 0.81 -12.83 -4.89
CA MET A 31 -0.01 -12.55 -6.07
C MET A 31 -1.38 -13.25 -6.06
N ILE A 32 -1.50 -14.40 -5.40
CA ILE A 32 -2.75 -15.16 -5.33
C ILE A 32 -3.90 -14.38 -4.66
N LYS A 33 -3.56 -13.35 -3.91
CA LYS A 33 -4.54 -12.43 -3.30
C LYS A 33 -5.20 -11.51 -4.34
N ASN A 34 -4.55 -11.30 -5.48
CA ASN A 34 -5.04 -10.50 -6.58
C ASN A 34 -5.15 -11.38 -7.84
N PRO A 35 -6.34 -11.95 -8.14
CA PRO A 35 -6.49 -12.97 -9.19
C PRO A 35 -6.11 -12.47 -10.57
N ILE A 36 -6.30 -11.18 -10.85
CA ILE A 36 -5.96 -10.57 -12.13
C ILE A 36 -4.43 -10.55 -12.32
N MET A 37 -3.70 -10.08 -11.32
CA MET A 37 -2.22 -10.04 -11.36
C MET A 37 -1.62 -11.43 -11.38
N PHE A 38 -2.20 -12.38 -10.66
CA PHE A 38 -1.80 -13.77 -10.69
C PHE A 38 -1.93 -14.39 -12.09
N THR A 39 -3.02 -14.08 -12.80
CA THR A 39 -3.22 -14.56 -14.17
C THR A 39 -2.14 -14.01 -15.12
N VAL A 40 -1.79 -12.72 -15.02
CA VAL A 40 -0.73 -12.10 -15.82
C VAL A 40 0.63 -12.72 -15.50
N GLU A 41 0.92 -13.01 -14.23
CA GLU A 41 2.13 -13.68 -13.81
C GLU A 41 2.24 -15.09 -14.44
N VAL A 42 1.18 -15.89 -14.36
CA VAL A 42 1.13 -17.23 -14.96
C VAL A 42 1.37 -17.16 -16.47
N VAL A 43 0.73 -16.25 -17.18
CA VAL A 43 0.95 -16.07 -18.63
C VAL A 43 2.39 -15.66 -18.92
N THR A 44 2.98 -14.80 -18.11
CA THR A 44 4.39 -14.38 -18.26
C THR A 44 5.34 -15.56 -18.08
N VAL A 45 5.09 -16.43 -17.10
CA VAL A 45 5.88 -17.66 -16.88
C VAL A 45 5.73 -18.64 -18.04
N VAL A 46 4.51 -18.84 -18.55
CA VAL A 46 4.24 -19.69 -19.72
C VAL A 46 5.01 -19.14 -20.93
N MET A 47 4.98 -17.84 -21.18
CA MET A 47 5.73 -17.22 -22.28
C MET A 47 7.24 -17.38 -22.12
N LEU A 48 7.76 -17.35 -20.90
CA LEU A 48 9.17 -17.64 -20.64
C LEU A 48 9.53 -19.08 -21.05
N ILE A 49 8.69 -20.04 -20.68
CA ILE A 49 8.87 -21.45 -21.07
C ILE A 49 8.83 -21.59 -22.59
N VAL A 50 7.84 -20.98 -23.26
CA VAL A 50 7.72 -21.01 -24.74
C VAL A 50 8.96 -20.38 -25.40
N CYS A 51 9.50 -19.32 -24.82
CA CYS A 51 10.71 -18.65 -25.29
C CYS A 51 11.93 -19.63 -25.26
N PHE A 52 12.07 -20.39 -24.16
CA PHE A 52 13.13 -21.42 -24.06
C PHE A 52 12.92 -22.60 -25.04
N LEU A 53 11.69 -23.05 -25.23
CA LEU A 53 11.37 -24.10 -26.18
C LEU A 53 11.63 -23.68 -27.62
N SER A 54 11.39 -22.44 -27.97
CA SER A 54 11.65 -21.92 -29.32
C SER A 54 13.13 -21.71 -29.65
N LEU A 55 14.04 -21.88 -28.68
CA LEU A 55 15.49 -21.99 -28.95
C LEU A 55 15.89 -23.30 -29.63
N GLY A 56 15.12 -24.39 -29.40
CA GLY A 56 15.41 -25.72 -29.92
C GLY A 56 14.63 -26.08 -31.18
N THR A 57 13.44 -25.49 -31.39
CA THR A 57 12.56 -25.85 -32.52
C THR A 57 11.77 -24.63 -32.97
N SER A 58 11.55 -24.50 -34.28
CA SER A 58 10.70 -23.42 -34.84
C SER A 58 9.18 -23.70 -34.74
N GLU A 59 8.79 -24.83 -34.18
CA GLU A 59 7.37 -25.19 -34.01
C GLU A 59 6.60 -24.23 -33.10
N TYR A 60 7.30 -23.64 -32.13
CA TYR A 60 6.72 -22.68 -31.18
C TYR A 60 6.83 -21.21 -31.63
N GLY A 61 7.11 -20.99 -32.91
CA GLY A 61 7.27 -19.65 -33.47
C GLY A 61 8.70 -19.11 -33.38
N ALA A 62 8.91 -17.92 -33.95
CA ALA A 62 10.22 -17.28 -33.98
C ALA A 62 10.63 -16.82 -32.55
N PHE A 63 11.85 -17.22 -32.14
CA PHE A 63 12.41 -16.84 -30.84
C PHE A 63 12.34 -15.33 -30.58
N GLY A 64 12.68 -14.49 -31.56
CA GLY A 64 12.65 -13.04 -31.43
C GLY A 64 11.25 -12.50 -31.12
N TYR A 65 10.20 -13.07 -31.71
CA TYR A 65 8.82 -12.71 -31.44
C TYR A 65 8.40 -13.11 -30.03
N ASN A 66 8.68 -14.32 -29.61
CA ASN A 66 8.35 -14.82 -28.28
C ASN A 66 9.10 -14.03 -27.20
N LEU A 67 10.37 -13.70 -27.43
CA LEU A 67 11.16 -12.86 -26.53
C LEU A 67 10.57 -11.46 -26.38
N LEU A 68 10.15 -10.84 -27.49
CA LEU A 68 9.52 -9.50 -27.46
C LEU A 68 8.24 -9.52 -26.63
N VAL A 69 7.36 -10.52 -26.86
CA VAL A 69 6.11 -10.66 -26.10
C VAL A 69 6.39 -10.90 -24.62
N PHE A 70 7.37 -11.74 -24.29
CA PHE A 70 7.78 -11.95 -22.90
C PHE A 70 8.24 -10.66 -22.23
N ILE A 71 9.10 -9.88 -22.89
CA ILE A 71 9.61 -8.61 -22.35
C ILE A 71 8.46 -7.63 -22.10
N ILE A 72 7.52 -7.49 -23.03
CA ILE A 72 6.35 -6.63 -22.86
C ILE A 72 5.51 -7.07 -21.66
N LEU A 73 5.21 -8.35 -21.53
CA LEU A 73 4.46 -8.88 -20.40
C LEU A 73 5.18 -8.68 -19.07
N PHE A 74 6.48 -8.92 -19.04
CA PHE A 74 7.30 -8.78 -17.85
C PHE A 74 7.38 -7.32 -17.37
N VAL A 75 7.61 -6.38 -18.29
CA VAL A 75 7.64 -4.94 -17.99
C VAL A 75 6.26 -4.48 -17.50
N THR A 76 5.19 -4.94 -18.13
CA THR A 76 3.81 -4.62 -17.72
C THR A 76 3.53 -5.14 -16.31
N LEU A 77 3.95 -6.35 -15.98
CA LEU A 77 3.80 -6.96 -14.66
C LEU A 77 4.58 -6.18 -13.59
N LEU A 78 5.83 -5.82 -13.86
CA LEU A 78 6.63 -5.00 -12.95
C LEU A 78 6.01 -3.63 -12.72
N PHE A 79 5.53 -2.99 -13.79
CA PHE A 79 4.89 -1.67 -13.68
C PHE A 79 3.59 -1.74 -12.86
N ALA A 80 2.77 -2.76 -13.07
CA ALA A 80 1.54 -2.96 -12.32
C ALA A 80 1.82 -3.18 -10.82
N ASN A 81 2.80 -4.02 -10.48
CA ASN A 81 3.23 -4.25 -9.10
C ASN A 81 3.81 -2.99 -8.44
N PHE A 82 4.55 -2.20 -9.20
CA PHE A 82 5.08 -0.91 -8.75
C PHE A 82 3.96 0.08 -8.44
N ALA A 83 2.98 0.22 -9.33
CA ALA A 83 1.83 1.11 -9.14
C ALA A 83 1.00 0.70 -7.90
N GLU A 84 0.77 -0.59 -7.72
CA GLU A 84 0.09 -1.13 -6.54
C GLU A 84 0.87 -0.87 -5.24
N ALA A 85 2.20 -1.05 -5.25
CA ALA A 85 3.04 -0.78 -4.09
C ALA A 85 3.01 0.71 -3.68
N ILE A 86 3.00 1.63 -4.63
CA ILE A 86 2.84 3.07 -4.36
C ILE A 86 1.46 3.35 -3.76
N ALA A 87 0.40 2.77 -4.31
CA ALA A 87 -0.96 2.96 -3.80
C ALA A 87 -1.10 2.47 -2.36
N GLU A 88 -0.55 1.30 -2.03
CA GLU A 88 -0.51 0.77 -0.66
C GLU A 88 0.28 1.66 0.31
N ALA A 89 1.45 2.13 -0.10
CA ALA A 89 2.28 3.02 0.71
C ALA A 89 1.54 4.32 1.07
N ARG A 90 0.81 4.89 0.11
CA ARG A 90 -0.03 6.08 0.34
C ARG A 90 -1.20 5.79 1.27
N GLY A 91 -1.89 4.68 1.07
CA GLY A 91 -3.01 4.27 1.94
C GLY A 91 -2.57 4.10 3.39
N LYS A 92 -1.41 3.48 3.63
CA LYS A 92 -0.82 3.34 4.97
C LYS A 92 -0.47 4.69 5.59
N ALA A 93 0.18 5.58 4.83
CA ALA A 93 0.55 6.90 5.32
C ALA A 93 -0.68 7.75 5.72
N GLN A 94 -1.76 7.67 4.96
CA GLN A 94 -3.02 8.33 5.30
C GLN A 94 -3.67 7.74 6.56
N ALA A 95 -3.70 6.42 6.68
CA ALA A 95 -4.24 5.73 7.85
C ALA A 95 -3.46 6.08 9.12
N ASP A 96 -2.13 6.12 9.05
CA ASP A 96 -1.27 6.49 10.18
C ASP A 96 -1.45 7.97 10.59
N SER A 97 -1.63 8.86 9.63
CA SER A 97 -1.93 10.26 9.89
C SER A 97 -3.25 10.44 10.64
N LEU A 98 -4.31 9.77 10.18
CA LEU A 98 -5.61 9.78 10.85
C LEU A 98 -5.55 9.18 12.26
N ARG A 99 -4.75 8.13 12.45
CA ARG A 99 -4.55 7.48 13.74
C ARG A 99 -3.88 8.42 14.74
N LYS A 100 -2.82 9.12 14.33
CA LYS A 100 -2.13 10.11 15.17
C LYS A 100 -3.06 11.25 15.60
N THR A 101 -3.88 11.75 14.69
CA THR A 101 -4.86 12.79 15.01
C THR A 101 -5.88 12.32 16.07
N ARG A 102 -6.23 11.04 16.04
CA ARG A 102 -7.18 10.44 16.98
C ARG A 102 -6.56 10.22 18.37
N GLU A 103 -5.27 9.91 18.46
CA GLU A 103 -4.56 9.67 19.72
C GLU A 103 -4.27 10.98 20.48
N GLU A 104 -4.22 12.11 19.81
CA GLU A 104 -3.86 13.42 20.40
C GLU A 104 -5.07 14.24 20.86
N THR A 105 -6.32 13.75 20.67
CA THR A 105 -7.50 14.49 21.10
C THR A 105 -7.63 14.48 22.64
N PRO A 106 -7.55 15.66 23.31
CA PRO A 106 -7.74 15.71 24.75
C PRO A 106 -9.19 15.45 25.13
N ALA A 107 -9.40 14.59 26.10
CA ALA A 107 -10.70 14.31 26.68
C ALA A 107 -10.74 14.79 28.14
N LYS A 108 -11.82 15.43 28.54
CA LYS A 108 -12.06 15.85 29.92
C LYS A 108 -12.80 14.76 30.65
N VAL A 109 -12.13 14.12 31.63
CA VAL A 109 -12.69 13.06 32.46
C VAL A 109 -13.01 13.61 33.85
N LEU A 110 -14.17 13.22 34.38
CA LEU A 110 -14.58 13.58 35.73
C LEU A 110 -14.17 12.43 36.68
N VAL A 111 -13.18 12.69 37.54
CA VAL A 111 -12.74 11.76 38.58
C VAL A 111 -12.85 12.48 39.93
N ASP A 112 -13.56 11.89 40.87
CA ASP A 112 -13.77 12.44 42.23
C ASP A 112 -14.25 13.91 42.26
N GLY A 113 -15.12 14.29 41.32
CA GLY A 113 -15.63 15.66 41.21
C GLY A 113 -14.66 16.71 40.65
N LYS A 114 -13.47 16.28 40.20
CA LYS A 114 -12.47 17.12 39.54
C LYS A 114 -12.31 16.74 38.07
N ILE A 115 -12.14 17.77 37.23
CA ILE A 115 -11.95 17.60 35.80
C ILE A 115 -10.46 17.39 35.51
N HIS A 116 -10.12 16.25 34.94
CA HIS A 116 -8.79 15.93 34.47
C HIS A 116 -8.78 15.84 32.93
N THR A 117 -7.81 16.46 32.29
CA THR A 117 -7.61 16.34 30.86
C THR A 117 -6.69 15.17 30.61
N VAL A 118 -7.17 14.16 29.91
CA VAL A 118 -6.43 12.95 29.51
C VAL A 118 -6.50 12.77 28.02
N SER A 119 -5.57 12.02 27.43
CA SER A 119 -5.68 11.62 26.03
C SER A 119 -6.88 10.68 25.84
N SER A 120 -7.63 10.86 24.74
CA SER A 120 -8.79 10.01 24.42
C SER A 120 -8.45 8.52 24.34
N SER A 121 -7.18 8.18 24.06
CA SER A 121 -6.67 6.79 24.04
C SER A 121 -6.62 6.13 25.42
N ARG A 122 -6.66 6.91 26.51
CA ARG A 122 -6.65 6.41 27.89
C ARG A 122 -8.04 6.20 28.50
N LEU A 123 -9.10 6.58 27.79
CA LEU A 123 -10.46 6.36 28.25
C LEU A 123 -10.80 4.87 28.30
N LYS A 124 -11.38 4.43 29.41
CA LYS A 124 -11.85 3.07 29.60
C LYS A 124 -13.37 3.04 29.66
N LYS A 125 -13.94 1.87 29.33
CA LYS A 125 -15.38 1.67 29.46
C LYS A 125 -15.79 1.81 30.93
N GLY A 126 -16.65 2.81 31.19
CA GLY A 126 -17.11 3.16 32.56
C GLY A 126 -16.62 4.51 33.06
N ASP A 127 -15.72 5.20 32.34
CA ASP A 127 -15.28 6.54 32.71
C ASP A 127 -16.35 7.58 32.36
N TYR A 128 -16.58 8.54 33.25
CA TYR A 128 -17.45 9.70 32.99
C TYR A 128 -16.63 10.78 32.31
N PHE A 129 -17.03 11.20 31.12
CA PHE A 129 -16.38 12.28 30.40
C PHE A 129 -17.35 13.44 30.12
N ILE A 130 -16.81 14.65 30.07
CA ILE A 130 -17.58 15.85 29.78
C ILE A 130 -17.43 16.17 28.29
N CYS A 131 -18.55 16.21 27.58
CA CYS A 131 -18.61 16.63 26.19
C CYS A 131 -19.25 18.03 26.14
N GLU A 132 -18.47 19.03 25.79
CA GLU A 132 -18.95 20.39 25.60
C GLU A 132 -19.46 20.58 24.16
N ALA A 133 -20.43 21.44 23.93
CA ALA A 133 -21.06 21.70 22.63
C ALA A 133 -20.08 22.15 21.53
N VAL A 134 -18.89 22.61 21.91
CA VAL A 134 -17.81 23.06 21.00
C VAL A 134 -16.78 21.96 20.75
N SER A 135 -16.80 20.86 21.50
CA SER A 135 -15.95 19.71 21.23
C SER A 135 -16.53 18.93 20.05
N VAL A 136 -15.96 19.13 18.86
CA VAL A 136 -16.36 18.40 17.67
C VAL A 136 -16.01 16.92 17.88
N SER A 137 -17.04 16.12 18.14
CA SER A 137 -16.88 14.66 18.15
C SER A 137 -16.84 14.17 16.71
N TYR A 138 -15.69 13.77 16.22
CA TYR A 138 -15.52 13.13 14.92
C TYR A 138 -16.02 11.66 14.91
N THR A 139 -17.03 11.36 15.69
CA THR A 139 -17.61 10.00 15.75
C THR A 139 -18.66 9.72 14.68
N HIS A 140 -18.86 10.63 13.73
CA HIS A 140 -19.71 10.42 12.57
C HIS A 140 -18.92 10.59 11.26
N LEU A 141 -18.12 9.59 10.93
CA LEU A 141 -17.75 9.28 9.55
C LEU A 141 -17.66 7.77 9.41
#